data_b87e3456b7ef2ccdb5f4ab3d53d29baf
#
_entry.id   b87e3456b7ef2ccdb5f4ab3d53d29baf
#
_cell.length_a   1.000
_cell.length_b   1.000
_cell.length_c   1.000
_cell.angle_alpha   90.00
_cell.angle_beta   90.00
_cell.angle_gamma   90.00
#
_symmetry.space_group_name_H-M   'P 1'
#
loop_
_entity.id
_entity.type
_entity.pdbx_description
1 polymer ?
#
loop_
_entity_poly.entity_id
_entity_poly.type
_entity_poly.pdbx_seq_one_letter_code
_entity_poly.pdbx_strand_id
1 'polypeptide(L)'
;DVYKRQIQVEFYELLSLGFLLPENVQTIFVHHELRYIRNEKEITLFREQTAGDRMLFHIAKDFERSALLKYKDVIVLTEVDRKIMEDFIGRKDHIYTSPAVVQVGDRLEQPFVPVQSGRLTFVGSEDHFPNLDAVAWFCHEVIPHLRKRHFSFTLQVIGKWRGECINRLQSEYPELKLAGYVEDLGSFLKGSVAVVPIRIGSGMRMKILDAVLSKVPFVTTAKGVEGIDFKDGEDCLIVDDPAGFAEAVIALSSNPQLQR
;
A
#
# COMPACT_ATOMS: atom_id res chain seq x y z
N ASP A 1 7.47 8.47 36.27
CA ASP A 1 7.39 7.01 36.42
C ASP A 1 8.79 6.42 36.40
N VAL A 2 9.28 5.98 37.54
CA VAL A 2 10.67 5.53 37.78
C VAL A 2 11.03 4.29 36.94
N TYR A 3 10.06 3.67 36.30
CA TYR A 3 10.20 2.40 35.59
C TYR A 3 10.12 2.50 34.06
N LYS A 4 9.85 3.65 33.48
CA LYS A 4 9.87 3.79 32.02
C LYS A 4 11.29 3.88 31.52
N ARG A 5 11.79 2.76 31.02
CA ARG A 5 13.16 2.65 30.46
C ARG A 5 13.22 2.85 28.96
N GLN A 6 12.06 2.99 28.29
CA GLN A 6 11.94 3.02 26.84
C GLN A 6 10.81 3.95 26.41
N ILE A 7 11.04 4.68 25.32
CA ILE A 7 10.03 5.47 24.61
C ILE A 7 9.97 4.94 23.18
N GLN A 8 8.79 4.48 22.77
CA GLN A 8 8.50 4.11 21.40
C GLN A 8 7.65 5.20 20.75
N VAL A 9 8.06 5.63 19.57
CA VAL A 9 7.36 6.62 18.74
C VAL A 9 7.03 5.96 17.40
N GLU A 10 5.82 6.16 16.94
CA GLU A 10 5.33 5.60 15.68
C GLU A 10 4.77 6.70 14.78
N PHE A 11 4.72 6.43 13.51
CA PHE A 11 4.25 7.32 12.45
C PHE A 11 5.12 8.56 12.20
N TYR A 12 5.28 8.87 10.93
CA TYR A 12 6.09 9.99 10.44
C TYR A 12 5.71 11.34 11.07
N GLU A 13 4.44 11.56 11.33
CA GLU A 13 3.90 12.79 11.92
C GLU A 13 4.48 13.11 13.30
N LEU A 14 4.92 12.07 14.02
CA LEU A 14 5.54 12.19 15.33
C LEU A 14 7.08 12.11 15.31
N LEU A 15 7.67 11.93 14.14
CA LEU A 15 9.12 11.75 13.98
C LEU A 15 9.94 12.86 14.63
N SER A 16 9.45 14.11 14.56
CA SER A 16 10.12 15.28 15.14
C SER A 16 10.28 15.24 16.67
N LEU A 17 9.51 14.39 17.36
CA LEU A 17 9.67 14.21 18.81
C LEU A 17 11.08 13.74 19.19
N GLY A 18 11.80 13.08 18.26
CA GLY A 18 13.20 12.69 18.47
C GLY A 18 14.11 13.82 18.91
N PHE A 19 13.83 15.05 18.52
CA PHE A 19 14.61 16.23 18.93
C PHE A 19 14.34 16.67 20.39
N LEU A 20 13.28 16.17 21.01
CA LEU A 20 12.82 16.54 22.35
C LEU A 20 13.02 15.41 23.37
N LEU A 21 13.39 14.20 22.92
CA LEU A 21 13.54 13.05 23.82
C LEU A 21 14.84 13.14 24.63
N PRO A 22 14.83 12.70 25.89
CA PRO A 22 16.02 12.70 26.72
C PRO A 22 17.03 11.63 26.28
N GLU A 23 18.31 11.96 26.26
CA GLU A 23 19.39 11.10 25.80
C GLU A 23 19.60 9.82 26.65
N ASN A 24 19.24 9.89 27.95
CA ASN A 24 19.42 8.78 28.87
C ASN A 24 18.30 7.72 28.81
N VAL A 25 17.32 7.89 27.93
CA VAL A 25 16.22 6.94 27.72
C VAL A 25 16.45 6.15 26.44
N GLN A 26 16.08 4.87 26.44
CA GLN A 26 16.03 4.06 25.22
C GLN A 26 14.90 4.59 24.34
N THR A 27 15.23 4.97 23.11
CA THR A 27 14.26 5.55 22.16
C THR A 27 14.19 4.69 20.92
N ILE A 28 12.97 4.31 20.54
CA ILE A 28 12.67 3.49 19.37
C ILE A 28 11.73 4.28 18.46
N PHE A 29 12.04 4.32 17.17
CA PHE A 29 11.10 4.78 16.15
C PHE A 29 10.62 3.62 15.28
N VAL A 30 9.30 3.44 15.17
CA VAL A 30 8.70 2.45 14.27
C VAL A 30 8.29 3.14 12.99
N HIS A 31 8.98 2.82 11.91
CA HIS A 31 8.81 3.46 10.61
C HIS A 31 7.91 2.62 9.71
N HIS A 32 6.66 3.05 9.52
CA HIS A 32 5.67 2.31 8.74
C HIS A 32 5.83 2.50 7.22
N GLU A 33 6.37 3.64 6.79
CA GLU A 33 6.60 3.98 5.39
C GLU A 33 7.74 5.00 5.27
N LEU A 34 8.71 4.73 4.41
CA LEU A 34 9.79 5.67 4.08
C LEU A 34 9.22 6.85 3.28
N ARG A 35 8.93 7.93 3.97
CA ARG A 35 8.18 9.05 3.41
C ARG A 35 8.91 9.70 2.23
N TYR A 36 10.23 9.82 2.27
CA TYR A 36 10.99 10.41 1.18
C TYR A 36 10.86 9.62 -0.13
N ILE A 37 10.76 8.28 -0.07
CA ILE A 37 10.56 7.43 -1.28
C ILE A 37 9.22 7.75 -1.93
N ARG A 38 8.17 7.90 -1.12
CA ARG A 38 6.85 8.29 -1.60
C ARG A 38 6.89 9.69 -2.20
N ASN A 39 7.45 10.66 -1.48
CA ASN A 39 7.49 12.06 -1.90
C ASN A 39 8.27 12.24 -3.21
N GLU A 40 9.37 11.51 -3.43
CA GLU A 40 10.14 11.55 -4.66
C GLU A 40 9.29 11.18 -5.89
N LYS A 41 8.43 10.17 -5.74
CA LYS A 41 7.52 9.73 -6.81
C LYS A 41 6.30 10.64 -6.95
N GLU A 42 5.74 11.08 -5.84
CA GLU A 42 4.55 11.94 -5.79
C GLU A 42 4.77 13.24 -6.58
N ILE A 43 5.94 13.87 -6.41
CA ILE A 43 6.27 15.12 -7.08
C ILE A 43 6.39 14.95 -8.61
N THR A 44 6.82 13.75 -9.09
CA THR A 44 7.07 13.54 -10.52
C THR A 44 5.83 13.15 -11.33
N LEU A 45 4.75 12.70 -10.70
CA LEU A 45 3.65 12.06 -11.41
C LEU A 45 2.58 13.01 -11.95
N PHE A 46 2.39 14.18 -11.35
CA PHE A 46 1.27 15.05 -11.71
C PHE A 46 1.66 16.31 -12.45
N ARG A 47 2.92 16.71 -12.39
CA ARG A 47 3.42 17.91 -13.09
C ARG A 47 4.94 17.89 -13.18
N GLU A 48 5.48 18.69 -14.09
CA GLU A 48 6.92 18.96 -14.11
C GLU A 48 7.38 19.60 -12.80
N GLN A 49 8.48 19.08 -12.27
CA GLN A 49 9.06 19.59 -11.03
C GLN A 49 9.65 20.98 -11.22
N THR A 50 9.21 21.92 -10.42
CA THR A 50 9.86 23.23 -10.30
C THR A 50 11.14 23.12 -9.46
N ALA A 51 11.99 24.17 -9.53
CA ALA A 51 13.15 24.27 -8.64
C ALA A 51 12.72 24.30 -7.14
N GLY A 52 11.59 24.94 -6.84
CA GLY A 52 11.01 24.98 -5.49
C GLY A 52 10.60 23.61 -4.99
N ASP A 53 9.96 22.78 -5.83
CA ASP A 53 9.57 21.42 -5.47
C ASP A 53 10.80 20.57 -5.12
N ARG A 54 11.84 20.63 -5.93
CA ARG A 54 13.10 19.93 -5.66
C ARG A 54 13.75 20.38 -4.34
N MET A 55 13.76 21.70 -4.07
CA MET A 55 14.29 22.23 -2.82
C MET A 55 13.49 21.71 -1.61
N LEU A 56 12.16 21.77 -1.67
CA LEU A 56 11.29 21.25 -0.59
C LEU A 56 11.48 19.76 -0.37
N PHE A 57 11.63 18.98 -1.44
CA PHE A 57 11.92 17.55 -1.34
C PHE A 57 13.24 17.29 -0.60
N HIS A 58 14.32 18.01 -0.96
CA HIS A 58 15.61 17.86 -0.28
C HIS A 58 15.53 18.25 1.20
N ILE A 59 14.87 19.36 1.52
CA ILE A 59 14.65 19.78 2.91
C ILE A 59 13.89 18.70 3.69
N ALA A 60 12.80 18.17 3.14
CA ALA A 60 12.00 17.14 3.78
C ALA A 60 12.79 15.83 3.99
N LYS A 61 13.59 15.44 3.00
CA LYS A 61 14.46 14.26 3.06
C LYS A 61 15.56 14.43 4.12
N ASP A 62 16.23 15.57 4.16
CA ASP A 62 17.26 15.86 5.16
C ASP A 62 16.67 15.96 6.58
N PHE A 63 15.47 16.52 6.72
CA PHE A 63 14.73 16.54 7.98
C PHE A 63 14.43 15.11 8.47
N GLU A 64 13.86 14.25 7.59
CA GLU A 64 13.54 12.87 7.92
C GLU A 64 14.79 12.12 8.40
N ARG A 65 15.90 12.25 7.66
CA ARG A 65 17.18 11.66 8.03
C ARG A 65 17.69 12.17 9.39
N SER A 66 17.67 13.48 9.59
CA SER A 66 18.17 14.12 10.80
C SER A 66 17.36 13.72 12.04
N ALA A 67 16.05 13.60 11.89
CA ALA A 67 15.17 13.19 12.97
C ALA A 67 15.33 11.71 13.32
N LEU A 68 15.46 10.81 12.31
CA LEU A 68 15.72 9.39 12.53
C LEU A 68 17.01 9.14 13.28
N LEU A 69 18.06 9.93 13.03
CA LEU A 69 19.33 9.84 13.73
C LEU A 69 19.25 10.21 15.24
N LYS A 70 18.13 10.78 15.69
CA LYS A 70 17.89 11.06 17.12
C LYS A 70 17.38 9.86 17.90
N TYR A 71 16.88 8.84 17.21
CA TYR A 71 16.43 7.61 17.83
C TYR A 71 17.60 6.60 17.93
N LYS A 72 17.67 5.92 19.09
CA LYS A 72 18.68 4.87 19.31
C LYS A 72 18.44 3.68 18.40
N ASP A 73 17.18 3.24 18.32
CA ASP A 73 16.77 2.15 17.47
C ASP A 73 15.70 2.60 16.47
N VAL A 74 15.73 2.01 15.29
CA VAL A 74 14.71 2.19 14.26
C VAL A 74 14.17 0.81 13.88
N ILE A 75 12.87 0.66 13.86
CA ILE A 75 12.17 -0.54 13.39
C ILE A 75 11.49 -0.20 12.07
N VAL A 76 11.67 -1.04 11.07
CA VAL A 76 10.97 -0.98 9.77
C VAL A 76 10.19 -2.27 9.57
N LEU A 77 9.23 -2.27 8.63
CA LEU A 77 8.30 -3.39 8.47
C LEU A 77 8.83 -4.51 7.56
N THR A 78 9.79 -4.21 6.69
CA THR A 78 10.31 -5.18 5.71
C THR A 78 11.85 -5.18 5.65
N GLU A 79 12.44 -6.29 5.22
CA GLU A 79 13.88 -6.37 4.97
C GLU A 79 14.34 -5.46 3.82
N VAL A 80 13.46 -5.17 2.87
CA VAL A 80 13.73 -4.21 1.80
C VAL A 80 13.88 -2.82 2.40
N ASP A 81 12.93 -2.40 3.24
CA ASP A 81 12.98 -1.10 3.92
C ASP A 81 14.19 -1.01 4.86
N ARG A 82 14.59 -2.12 5.52
CA ARG A 82 15.79 -2.14 6.37
C ARG A 82 17.05 -1.77 5.59
N LYS A 83 17.27 -2.39 4.44
CA LYS A 83 18.43 -2.08 3.59
C LYS A 83 18.41 -0.64 3.11
N ILE A 84 17.26 -0.16 2.68
CA ILE A 84 17.09 1.24 2.26
C ILE A 84 17.34 2.19 3.44
N MET A 85 16.86 1.86 4.63
CA MET A 85 17.07 2.66 5.84
C MET A 85 18.55 2.71 6.23
N GLU A 86 19.26 1.58 6.18
CA GLU A 86 20.71 1.50 6.45
C GLU A 86 21.49 2.47 5.56
N ASP A 87 21.19 2.47 4.27
CA ASP A 87 21.82 3.38 3.31
C ASP A 87 21.42 4.84 3.54
N PHE A 88 20.14 5.07 3.87
CA PHE A 88 19.59 6.40 4.05
C PHE A 88 20.19 7.13 5.26
N ILE A 89 20.28 6.48 6.41
CA ILE A 89 20.83 7.09 7.63
C ILE A 89 22.32 6.85 7.81
N GLY A 90 22.92 5.96 7.01
CA GLY A 90 24.36 5.72 7.00
C GLY A 90 24.86 4.89 8.20
N ARG A 91 23.99 4.02 8.78
CA ARG A 91 24.38 3.06 9.82
C ARG A 91 23.69 1.72 9.57
N LYS A 92 24.31 0.62 10.02
CA LYS A 92 23.77 -0.76 9.88
C LYS A 92 23.31 -1.36 11.21
N ASP A 93 23.84 -0.85 12.30
CA ASP A 93 23.46 -1.23 13.66
C ASP A 93 22.20 -0.48 14.09
N HIS A 94 21.47 -1.06 15.04
CA HIS A 94 20.27 -0.47 15.61
C HIS A 94 19.12 -0.21 14.60
N ILE A 95 19.08 -0.99 13.52
CA ILE A 95 17.96 -1.01 12.58
C ILE A 95 17.43 -2.45 12.51
N TYR A 96 16.17 -2.61 12.82
CA TYR A 96 15.54 -3.92 12.95
C TYR A 96 14.32 -4.03 12.05
N THR A 97 14.04 -5.25 11.60
CA THR A 97 12.81 -5.56 10.88
C THR A 97 11.80 -6.18 11.84
N SER A 98 10.59 -5.65 11.85
CA SER A 98 9.46 -6.25 12.56
C SER A 98 8.21 -6.12 11.68
N PRO A 99 7.78 -7.21 11.04
CA PRO A 99 6.59 -7.19 10.22
C PRO A 99 5.35 -6.73 10.99
N ALA A 100 4.42 -6.08 10.29
CA ALA A 100 3.17 -5.67 10.89
C ALA A 100 2.39 -6.90 11.40
N VAL A 101 1.88 -6.81 12.62
CA VAL A 101 1.03 -7.84 13.21
C VAL A 101 -0.39 -7.62 12.74
N VAL A 102 -1.01 -8.67 12.19
CA VAL A 102 -2.43 -8.68 11.82
C VAL A 102 -3.21 -9.56 12.78
N GLN A 103 -4.36 -9.07 13.21
CA GLN A 103 -5.29 -9.88 13.99
C GLN A 103 -6.02 -10.84 13.05
N VAL A 104 -5.73 -12.12 13.19
CA VAL A 104 -6.31 -13.16 12.36
C VAL A 104 -7.76 -13.44 12.76
N GLY A 105 -8.05 -13.51 14.07
CA GLY A 105 -9.39 -13.87 14.59
C GLY A 105 -9.93 -15.13 13.92
N ASP A 106 -11.24 -15.15 13.72
CA ASP A 106 -11.94 -16.28 13.07
C ASP A 106 -11.92 -16.18 11.52
N ARG A 107 -11.20 -15.21 10.96
CA ARG A 107 -11.20 -14.96 9.50
C ARG A 107 -10.68 -16.15 8.70
N LEU A 108 -9.66 -16.85 9.19
CA LEU A 108 -9.10 -18.02 8.50
C LEU A 108 -10.01 -19.25 8.57
N GLU A 109 -10.94 -19.33 9.54
CA GLU A 109 -11.89 -20.42 9.65
C GLU A 109 -13.07 -20.28 8.71
N GLN A 110 -13.30 -19.08 8.19
CA GLN A 110 -14.41 -18.83 7.28
C GLN A 110 -14.19 -19.53 5.93
N PRO A 111 -15.27 -20.04 5.31
CA PRO A 111 -15.16 -20.74 4.04
C PRO A 111 -14.73 -19.78 2.91
N PHE A 112 -14.00 -20.34 1.95
CA PHE A 112 -13.75 -19.66 0.67
C PHE A 112 -15.06 -19.40 -0.06
N VAL A 113 -15.23 -18.20 -0.60
CA VAL A 113 -16.39 -17.84 -1.43
C VAL A 113 -15.89 -17.66 -2.88
N PRO A 114 -16.45 -18.43 -3.84
CA PRO A 114 -16.08 -18.30 -5.25
C PRO A 114 -16.28 -16.87 -5.76
N VAL A 115 -15.39 -16.45 -6.65
CA VAL A 115 -15.46 -15.10 -7.25
C VAL A 115 -16.73 -14.97 -8.09
N GLN A 116 -17.45 -13.88 -7.86
CA GLN A 116 -18.51 -13.42 -8.76
C GLN A 116 -17.84 -12.73 -9.95
N SER A 117 -18.04 -13.25 -11.15
CA SER A 117 -17.38 -12.73 -12.35
C SER A 117 -17.57 -11.22 -12.49
N GLY A 118 -16.47 -10.51 -12.68
CA GLY A 118 -16.45 -9.06 -12.84
C GLY A 118 -16.59 -8.23 -11.56
N ARG A 119 -16.64 -8.86 -10.39
CA ARG A 119 -16.62 -8.13 -9.13
C ARG A 119 -15.18 -7.87 -8.68
N LEU A 120 -14.72 -6.63 -8.83
CA LEU A 120 -13.37 -6.20 -8.44
C LEU A 120 -13.43 -5.28 -7.22
N THR A 121 -12.42 -5.35 -6.34
CA THR A 121 -12.33 -4.50 -5.15
C THR A 121 -10.95 -3.90 -5.00
N PHE A 122 -10.89 -2.63 -4.57
CA PHE A 122 -9.67 -1.94 -4.15
C PHE A 122 -9.89 -1.35 -2.75
N VAL A 123 -8.93 -1.58 -1.85
CA VAL A 123 -8.98 -1.05 -0.47
C VAL A 123 -7.94 0.05 -0.29
N GLY A 124 -8.38 1.20 0.19
CA GLY A 124 -7.51 2.31 0.53
C GLY A 124 -8.23 3.65 0.47
N SER A 125 -7.71 4.65 1.15
CA SER A 125 -8.25 6.01 1.16
C SER A 125 -7.45 6.92 0.23
N GLU A 126 -8.11 7.95 -0.30
CA GLU A 126 -7.53 8.95 -1.21
C GLU A 126 -6.42 9.77 -0.55
N ASP A 127 -6.51 10.00 0.76
CA ASP A 127 -5.51 10.76 1.51
C ASP A 127 -4.09 10.15 1.45
N HIS A 128 -3.98 8.88 1.07
CA HIS A 128 -2.72 8.21 0.82
C HIS A 128 -2.43 8.15 -0.68
N PHE A 129 -1.56 9.02 -1.15
CA PHE A 129 -1.24 9.22 -2.56
C PHE A 129 -1.01 7.94 -3.38
N PRO A 130 -0.28 6.90 -2.90
CA PRO A 130 -0.16 5.64 -3.62
C PRO A 130 -1.50 4.97 -3.98
N ASN A 131 -2.55 5.21 -3.20
CA ASN A 131 -3.87 4.69 -3.52
C ASN A 131 -4.52 5.46 -4.67
N LEU A 132 -4.38 6.80 -4.67
CA LEU A 132 -4.89 7.64 -5.75
C LEU A 132 -4.21 7.31 -7.07
N ASP A 133 -2.87 7.19 -7.07
CA ASP A 133 -2.09 6.74 -8.22
C ASP A 133 -2.56 5.37 -8.73
N ALA A 134 -2.73 4.41 -7.83
CA ALA A 134 -3.16 3.06 -8.19
C ALA A 134 -4.54 3.04 -8.85
N VAL A 135 -5.52 3.75 -8.30
CA VAL A 135 -6.87 3.82 -8.89
C VAL A 135 -6.86 4.58 -10.21
N ALA A 136 -6.12 5.69 -10.30
CA ALA A 136 -5.99 6.45 -11.54
C ALA A 136 -5.32 5.62 -12.65
N TRP A 137 -4.22 4.93 -12.32
CA TRP A 137 -3.55 4.03 -13.26
C TRP A 137 -4.45 2.89 -13.72
N PHE A 138 -5.18 2.27 -12.80
CA PHE A 138 -6.13 1.21 -13.17
C PHE A 138 -7.20 1.75 -14.13
N CYS A 139 -7.75 2.93 -13.87
CA CYS A 139 -8.73 3.56 -14.73
C CYS A 139 -8.17 3.89 -16.12
N HIS A 140 -7.04 4.58 -16.19
CA HIS A 140 -6.49 5.07 -17.45
C HIS A 140 -5.82 3.99 -18.28
N GLU A 141 -5.15 3.05 -17.63
CA GLU A 141 -4.29 2.09 -18.33
C GLU A 141 -4.92 0.68 -18.39
N VAL A 142 -5.57 0.17 -17.33
CA VAL A 142 -6.08 -1.21 -17.29
C VAL A 142 -7.50 -1.32 -17.85
N ILE A 143 -8.41 -0.41 -17.50
CA ILE A 143 -9.82 -0.45 -17.97
C ILE A 143 -9.92 -0.48 -19.49
N PRO A 144 -9.13 0.26 -20.29
CA PRO A 144 -9.18 0.16 -21.75
C PRO A 144 -8.92 -1.27 -22.26
N HIS A 145 -8.02 -2.02 -21.64
CA HIS A 145 -7.75 -3.41 -21.99
C HIS A 145 -8.90 -4.34 -21.62
N LEU A 146 -9.52 -4.16 -20.45
CA LEU A 146 -10.71 -4.92 -20.04
C LEU A 146 -11.89 -4.66 -20.99
N ARG A 147 -12.12 -3.40 -21.37
CA ARG A 147 -13.15 -3.02 -22.38
C ARG A 147 -12.88 -3.65 -23.74
N LYS A 148 -11.62 -3.64 -24.20
CA LYS A 148 -11.22 -4.28 -25.48
C LYS A 148 -11.49 -5.78 -25.49
N ARG A 149 -11.44 -6.44 -24.33
CA ARG A 149 -11.78 -7.86 -24.16
C ARG A 149 -13.26 -8.09 -23.93
N HIS A 150 -14.11 -7.06 -24.01
CA HIS A 150 -15.54 -7.13 -23.71
C HIS A 150 -15.86 -7.74 -22.33
N PHE A 151 -14.92 -7.56 -21.37
CA PHE A 151 -15.10 -8.04 -20.00
C PHE A 151 -15.97 -7.06 -19.21
N SER A 152 -17.13 -7.55 -18.74
CA SER A 152 -18.04 -6.76 -17.90
C SER A 152 -17.60 -6.82 -16.44
N PHE A 153 -17.39 -5.68 -15.80
CA PHE A 153 -16.93 -5.62 -14.42
C PHE A 153 -17.42 -4.36 -13.70
N THR A 154 -17.26 -4.38 -12.39
CA THR A 154 -17.40 -3.22 -11.50
C THR A 154 -16.22 -3.19 -10.54
N LEU A 155 -15.51 -2.05 -10.50
CA LEU A 155 -14.46 -1.80 -9.51
C LEU A 155 -15.06 -1.05 -8.31
N GLN A 156 -15.17 -1.73 -7.18
CA GLN A 156 -15.61 -1.16 -5.92
C GLN A 156 -14.39 -0.64 -5.14
N VAL A 157 -14.30 0.67 -4.98
CA VAL A 157 -13.22 1.33 -4.24
C VAL A 157 -13.70 1.62 -2.82
N ILE A 158 -13.01 1.02 -1.85
CA ILE A 158 -13.36 1.02 -0.42
C ILE A 158 -12.43 1.98 0.31
N GLY A 159 -13.00 2.85 1.14
CA GLY A 159 -12.28 3.84 1.92
C GLY A 159 -12.86 5.25 1.75
N LYS A 160 -12.15 6.24 2.26
CA LYS A 160 -12.57 7.63 2.19
C LYS A 160 -12.06 8.27 0.89
N TRP A 161 -13.01 8.59 -0.01
CA TRP A 161 -12.74 9.19 -1.31
C TRP A 161 -13.70 10.37 -1.54
N ARG A 162 -13.19 11.58 -1.70
CA ARG A 162 -14.01 12.81 -1.78
C ARG A 162 -13.41 13.91 -2.68
N GLY A 163 -12.19 13.72 -3.21
CA GLY A 163 -11.47 14.72 -3.97
C GLY A 163 -11.99 14.91 -5.39
N GLU A 164 -11.57 15.97 -6.03
CA GLU A 164 -11.94 16.27 -7.42
C GLU A 164 -11.43 15.23 -8.41
N CYS A 165 -10.25 14.65 -8.14
CA CYS A 165 -9.64 13.65 -9.02
C CYS A 165 -10.52 12.40 -9.10
N ILE A 166 -10.95 11.86 -7.97
CA ILE A 166 -11.79 10.65 -7.96
C ILE A 166 -13.18 10.93 -8.54
N ASN A 167 -13.73 12.13 -8.32
CA ASN A 167 -15.02 12.52 -8.90
C ASN A 167 -14.95 12.57 -10.43
N ARG A 168 -13.84 13.09 -10.98
CA ARG A 168 -13.58 13.08 -12.43
C ARG A 168 -13.46 11.67 -12.97
N LEU A 169 -12.63 10.81 -12.32
CA LEU A 169 -12.47 9.41 -12.70
C LEU A 169 -13.82 8.68 -12.69
N GLN A 170 -14.65 8.89 -11.69
CA GLN A 170 -15.97 8.27 -11.60
C GLN A 170 -16.92 8.71 -12.73
N SER A 171 -16.78 9.94 -13.22
CA SER A 171 -17.54 10.44 -14.36
C SER A 171 -17.10 9.83 -15.70
N GLU A 172 -15.78 9.58 -15.84
CA GLU A 172 -15.18 9.03 -17.06
C GLU A 172 -15.28 7.49 -17.14
N TYR A 173 -15.29 6.83 -15.96
CA TYR A 173 -15.30 5.36 -15.85
C TYR A 173 -16.52 4.89 -15.04
N PRO A 174 -17.64 4.60 -15.71
CA PRO A 174 -18.87 4.18 -15.02
C PRO A 174 -18.75 2.87 -14.26
N GLU A 175 -17.75 2.05 -14.57
CA GLU A 175 -17.40 0.83 -13.85
C GLU A 175 -16.85 1.11 -12.43
N LEU A 176 -16.32 2.31 -12.19
CA LEU A 176 -15.78 2.73 -10.89
C LEU A 176 -16.92 3.11 -9.94
N LYS A 177 -16.99 2.42 -8.81
CA LYS A 177 -17.99 2.67 -7.75
C LYS A 177 -17.30 2.92 -6.42
N LEU A 178 -17.67 4.00 -5.75
CA LEU A 178 -17.15 4.30 -4.41
C LEU A 178 -18.05 3.61 -3.39
N ALA A 179 -17.51 2.65 -2.66
CA ALA A 179 -18.23 1.94 -1.60
C ALA A 179 -18.22 2.71 -0.26
N GLY A 180 -17.30 3.69 -0.12
CA GLY A 180 -17.13 4.41 1.13
C GLY A 180 -16.47 3.55 2.22
N TYR A 181 -16.71 3.91 3.48
CA TYR A 181 -16.26 3.11 4.63
C TYR A 181 -17.13 1.86 4.78
N VAL A 182 -16.48 0.72 4.99
CA VAL A 182 -17.13 -0.57 5.20
C VAL A 182 -16.71 -1.09 6.57
N GLU A 183 -17.68 -1.39 7.43
CA GLU A 183 -17.44 -1.84 8.80
C GLU A 183 -16.85 -3.26 8.82
N ASP A 184 -17.45 -4.21 8.11
CA ASP A 184 -16.94 -5.57 7.93
C ASP A 184 -16.28 -5.71 6.55
N LEU A 185 -15.00 -5.30 6.49
CA LEU A 185 -14.22 -5.37 5.27
C LEU A 185 -14.06 -6.82 4.79
N GLY A 186 -13.85 -7.76 5.71
CA GLY A 186 -13.64 -9.17 5.36
C GLY A 186 -14.84 -9.75 4.60
N SER A 187 -16.04 -9.57 5.12
CA SER A 187 -17.27 -10.02 4.45
C SER A 187 -17.53 -9.28 3.13
N PHE A 188 -17.19 -8.00 3.07
CA PHE A 188 -17.37 -7.22 1.85
C PHE A 188 -16.47 -7.69 0.71
N LEU A 189 -15.22 -8.06 1.00
CA LEU A 189 -14.25 -8.52 0.00
C LEU A 189 -14.61 -9.89 -0.60
N LYS A 190 -15.28 -10.76 0.14
CA LYS A 190 -15.58 -12.12 -0.30
C LYS A 190 -16.31 -12.16 -1.65
N GLY A 191 -15.89 -13.10 -2.48
CA GLY A 191 -16.46 -13.30 -3.81
C GLY A 191 -16.04 -12.21 -4.81
N SER A 192 -14.98 -11.45 -4.53
CA SER A 192 -14.38 -10.52 -5.48
C SER A 192 -12.96 -10.95 -5.89
N VAL A 193 -12.40 -10.29 -6.88
CA VAL A 193 -10.95 -10.24 -7.12
C VAL A 193 -10.46 -8.92 -6.53
N ALA A 194 -9.52 -8.99 -5.58
CA ALA A 194 -8.87 -7.78 -5.09
C ALA A 194 -7.80 -7.32 -6.11
N VAL A 195 -7.85 -6.05 -6.47
CA VAL A 195 -6.84 -5.44 -7.34
C VAL A 195 -5.96 -4.51 -6.53
N VAL A 196 -4.64 -4.72 -6.58
CA VAL A 196 -3.66 -3.97 -5.80
C VAL A 196 -2.58 -3.39 -6.72
N PRO A 197 -2.93 -2.48 -7.63
CA PRO A 197 -2.02 -1.95 -8.64
C PRO A 197 -1.13 -0.83 -8.07
N ILE A 198 -0.49 -1.08 -6.92
CA ILE A 198 0.38 -0.13 -6.23
C ILE A 198 1.73 -0.04 -6.95
N ARG A 199 2.14 1.15 -7.36
CA ARG A 199 3.39 1.41 -8.08
C ARG A 199 4.39 2.25 -7.30
N ILE A 200 3.95 2.81 -6.16
CA ILE A 200 4.68 3.81 -5.38
C ILE A 200 4.59 3.47 -3.90
N GLY A 201 5.59 3.93 -3.13
CA GLY A 201 5.63 3.80 -1.68
C GLY A 201 6.61 2.73 -1.21
N SER A 202 6.70 2.58 0.09
CA SER A 202 7.48 1.57 0.81
C SER A 202 6.61 0.98 1.93
N GLY A 203 7.17 0.13 2.78
CA GLY A 203 6.44 -0.52 3.86
C GLY A 203 5.55 -1.67 3.39
N MET A 204 4.83 -2.26 4.34
CA MET A 204 3.96 -3.41 4.09
C MET A 204 2.57 -2.97 3.61
N ARG A 205 2.06 -3.62 2.57
CA ARG A 205 0.75 -3.31 1.99
C ARG A 205 -0.37 -4.06 2.72
N MET A 206 -0.91 -3.46 3.78
CA MET A 206 -1.96 -4.07 4.62
C MET A 206 -3.16 -4.59 3.82
N LYS A 207 -3.54 -3.94 2.71
CA LYS A 207 -4.64 -4.38 1.84
C LYS A 207 -4.44 -5.77 1.21
N ILE A 208 -3.19 -6.20 1.02
CA ILE A 208 -2.87 -7.57 0.57
C ILE A 208 -3.16 -8.55 1.71
N LEU A 209 -2.75 -8.20 2.93
CA LEU A 209 -3.04 -9.03 4.11
C LEU A 209 -4.55 -9.13 4.36
N ASP A 210 -5.31 -8.05 4.12
CA ASP A 210 -6.78 -8.09 4.19
C ASP A 210 -7.38 -9.04 3.15
N ALA A 211 -6.87 -9.06 1.91
CA ALA A 211 -7.30 -9.99 0.88
C ALA A 211 -7.00 -11.45 1.27
N VAL A 212 -5.77 -11.73 1.73
CA VAL A 212 -5.34 -13.06 2.19
C VAL A 212 -6.21 -13.55 3.34
N LEU A 213 -6.38 -12.73 4.39
CA LEU A 213 -7.21 -13.08 5.56
C LEU A 213 -8.69 -13.31 5.19
N SER A 214 -9.16 -12.67 4.14
CA SER A 214 -10.53 -12.83 3.63
C SER A 214 -10.65 -13.96 2.61
N LYS A 215 -9.54 -14.67 2.30
CA LYS A 215 -9.44 -15.71 1.26
C LYS A 215 -9.93 -15.21 -0.11
N VAL A 216 -9.50 -14.02 -0.47
CA VAL A 216 -9.86 -13.37 -1.73
C VAL A 216 -8.66 -13.40 -2.66
N PRO A 217 -8.79 -13.97 -3.87
CA PRO A 217 -7.70 -13.96 -4.85
C PRO A 217 -7.40 -12.54 -5.29
N PHE A 218 -6.13 -12.24 -5.58
CA PHE A 218 -5.73 -10.88 -5.92
C PHE A 218 -4.71 -10.81 -7.05
N VAL A 219 -4.77 -9.69 -7.78
CA VAL A 219 -3.76 -9.28 -8.76
C VAL A 219 -3.04 -8.06 -8.21
N THR A 220 -1.73 -8.05 -8.30
CA THR A 220 -0.90 -6.97 -7.79
C THR A 220 0.27 -6.68 -8.73
N THR A 221 0.99 -5.61 -8.45
CA THR A 221 2.29 -5.30 -9.07
C THR A 221 3.43 -5.85 -8.22
N ALA A 222 4.63 -5.95 -8.79
CA ALA A 222 5.83 -6.29 -8.03
C ALA A 222 6.05 -5.31 -6.85
N LYS A 223 5.75 -4.03 -7.05
CA LYS A 223 5.78 -3.01 -5.98
C LYS A 223 4.71 -3.25 -4.91
N GLY A 224 3.57 -3.81 -5.29
CA GLY A 224 2.48 -4.13 -4.35
C GLY A 224 2.88 -5.19 -3.32
N VAL A 225 3.62 -6.23 -3.72
CA VAL A 225 4.08 -7.32 -2.84
C VAL A 225 5.48 -7.11 -2.28
N GLU A 226 6.12 -5.97 -2.58
CA GLU A 226 7.48 -5.71 -2.10
C GLU A 226 7.58 -5.87 -0.58
N GLY A 227 8.52 -6.70 -0.15
CA GLY A 227 8.75 -7.02 1.26
C GLY A 227 7.84 -8.11 1.84
N ILE A 228 7.01 -8.75 1.00
CA ILE A 228 6.23 -9.94 1.34
C ILE A 228 6.69 -11.06 0.40
N ASP A 229 6.94 -12.26 0.94
CA ASP A 229 7.46 -13.40 0.16
C ASP A 229 6.31 -14.13 -0.55
N PHE A 230 5.70 -13.44 -1.53
CA PHE A 230 4.69 -14.02 -2.43
C PHE A 230 5.30 -14.36 -3.78
N LYS A 231 4.87 -15.48 -4.36
CA LYS A 231 5.30 -15.99 -5.65
C LYS A 231 4.22 -15.84 -6.68
N ASP A 232 4.61 -15.30 -7.83
CA ASP A 232 3.73 -15.17 -8.99
C ASP A 232 3.22 -16.53 -9.48
N GLY A 233 1.92 -16.62 -9.71
CA GLY A 233 1.26 -17.83 -10.20
C GLY A 233 1.04 -18.92 -9.12
N GLU A 234 1.62 -18.77 -7.92
CA GLU A 234 1.43 -19.70 -6.79
C GLU A 234 0.50 -19.08 -5.74
N ASP A 235 0.87 -17.90 -5.21
CA ASP A 235 0.16 -17.24 -4.12
C ASP A 235 -0.79 -16.15 -4.63
N CYS A 236 -0.44 -15.52 -5.73
CA CYS A 236 -1.19 -14.44 -6.38
C CYS A 236 -0.72 -14.26 -7.84
N LEU A 237 -1.30 -13.30 -8.55
CA LEU A 237 -0.79 -12.89 -9.87
C LEU A 237 -0.07 -11.54 -9.74
N ILE A 238 1.20 -11.50 -10.16
CA ILE A 238 2.08 -10.32 -10.06
C ILE A 238 2.36 -9.81 -11.48
N VAL A 239 1.80 -8.66 -11.83
CA VAL A 239 1.89 -8.10 -13.19
C VAL A 239 2.07 -6.58 -13.13
N ASP A 240 3.09 -6.07 -13.81
CA ASP A 240 3.41 -4.63 -13.83
C ASP A 240 2.87 -3.89 -15.06
N ASP A 241 2.66 -4.59 -16.18
CA ASP A 241 2.13 -3.97 -17.39
C ASP A 241 0.60 -3.98 -17.43
N PRO A 242 -0.04 -2.95 -18.02
CA PRO A 242 -1.50 -2.81 -17.99
C PRO A 242 -2.26 -3.93 -18.71
N ALA A 243 -1.72 -4.40 -19.82
CA ALA A 243 -2.38 -5.44 -20.63
C ALA A 243 -2.37 -6.78 -19.89
N GLY A 244 -1.21 -7.18 -19.36
CA GLY A 244 -1.07 -8.38 -18.54
C GLY A 244 -1.89 -8.30 -17.25
N PHE A 245 -1.97 -7.11 -16.62
CA PHE A 245 -2.80 -6.91 -15.43
C PHE A 245 -4.29 -7.15 -15.75
N ALA A 246 -4.78 -6.65 -16.88
CA ALA A 246 -6.14 -6.92 -17.33
C ALA A 246 -6.39 -8.42 -17.60
N GLU A 247 -5.46 -9.12 -18.25
CA GLU A 247 -5.55 -10.57 -18.48
C GLU A 247 -5.60 -11.36 -17.15
N ALA A 248 -4.75 -10.99 -16.19
CA ALA A 248 -4.74 -11.60 -14.86
C ALA A 248 -6.07 -11.40 -14.12
N VAL A 249 -6.66 -10.21 -14.21
CA VAL A 249 -8.00 -9.92 -13.66
C VAL A 249 -9.06 -10.81 -14.28
N ILE A 250 -9.06 -10.94 -15.61
CA ILE A 250 -10.00 -11.80 -16.36
C ILE A 250 -9.80 -13.27 -15.96
N ALA A 251 -8.56 -13.73 -15.90
CA ALA A 251 -8.23 -15.10 -15.54
C ALA A 251 -8.75 -15.47 -14.15
N LEU A 252 -8.48 -14.65 -13.11
CA LEU A 252 -9.00 -14.88 -11.76
C LEU A 252 -10.52 -14.78 -11.71
N SER A 253 -11.14 -13.89 -12.48
CA SER A 253 -12.60 -13.75 -12.49
C SER A 253 -13.31 -14.93 -13.14
N SER A 254 -12.63 -15.66 -14.06
CA SER A 254 -13.25 -16.67 -14.91
C SER A 254 -12.81 -18.10 -14.63
N ASN A 255 -11.70 -18.30 -13.91
CA ASN A 255 -11.13 -19.63 -13.67
C ASN A 255 -11.16 -20.00 -12.17
N PRO A 256 -12.12 -20.84 -11.73
CA PRO A 256 -12.21 -21.25 -10.32
C PRO A 256 -10.99 -22.01 -9.80
N GLN A 257 -10.15 -22.59 -10.64
CA GLN A 257 -8.95 -23.30 -10.22
C GLN A 257 -7.84 -22.34 -9.79
N LEU A 258 -7.80 -21.13 -10.38
CA LEU A 258 -6.85 -20.08 -10.03
C LEU A 258 -7.28 -19.27 -8.80
N GLN A 259 -8.50 -19.47 -8.31
CA GLN A 259 -9.05 -18.70 -7.19
C GLN A 259 -8.71 -19.30 -5.82
N ARG A 260 -8.09 -20.46 -5.78
CA ARG A 260 -7.76 -21.25 -4.57
C ARG A 260 -6.26 -21.33 -4.38
#